data_0551afefb9286f3d1ddc63e800feff14
#
_entry.id   0551afefb9286f3d1ddc63e800feff14
#
_cell.length_a   1.000
_cell.length_b   1.000
_cell.length_c   1.000
_cell.angle_alpha   90.00
_cell.angle_beta   90.00
_cell.angle_gamma   90.00
#
_symmetry.space_group_name_H-M   'P 1'
#
loop_
_entity.id
_entity.type
_entity.pdbx_description
1 polymer ?
#
loop_
_entity_poly.entity_id
_entity_poly.type
_entity_poly.pdbx_seq_one_letter_code
_entity_poly.pdbx_strand_id
1 'polypeptide(L)'
;MKESRALLEKLGYPPTDLTELPTSTKTFPDGAQYRIELPSVEGPVALKEMLAEIDRYGLTIHRVSQGSGIMLQTDEEIQEMCRLTAERGMELSLFVGPRGTWDISAQPLTEGGKSIALRHEGSDQLVYAMEDLKRGAILGLRGALIADEGLLMLTKEMKKCGQLPEDFVVKVSVQMGSANPVSVRLMQDLGAGTYNVPTALTLSKLASIRQAIDIPIDLYVEVPDNLGGFLRYYEIPEIIRVLAPVYIKFGLRNHPDVYPSGKQWESTNISLVKERVRRAALGVQMIERYYPDAKTSKLGAEGLGIPRVTSSTANLS
;
A
#
# COMPACT_ATOMS: atom_id res chain seq x y z
N MET A 1 15.76 22.69 23.13
CA MET A 1 15.76 22.21 21.73
C MET A 1 17.10 21.61 21.28
N LYS A 2 18.25 22.22 21.60
CA LYS A 2 19.58 21.71 21.16
C LYS A 2 19.85 20.28 21.65
N GLU A 3 19.61 20.01 22.92
CA GLU A 3 19.83 18.67 23.52
C GLU A 3 18.90 17.60 22.92
N SER A 4 17.64 17.93 22.68
CA SER A 4 16.68 16.99 22.05
C SER A 4 17.07 16.68 20.62
N ARG A 5 17.58 17.64 19.86
CA ARG A 5 18.09 17.43 18.50
C ARG A 5 19.35 16.55 18.54
N ALA A 6 20.28 16.81 19.46
CA ALA A 6 21.48 15.99 19.64
C ALA A 6 21.15 14.53 20.04
N LEU A 7 20.06 14.32 20.80
CA LEU A 7 19.59 12.97 21.10
C LEU A 7 19.09 12.25 19.85
N LEU A 8 18.27 12.90 19.01
CA LEU A 8 17.81 12.30 17.75
C LEU A 8 19.00 11.92 16.85
N GLU A 9 19.97 12.83 16.71
CA GLU A 9 21.18 12.60 15.93
C GLU A 9 22.01 11.43 16.47
N LYS A 10 22.20 11.36 17.79
CA LYS A 10 22.88 10.24 18.47
C LYS A 10 22.19 8.90 18.22
N LEU A 11 20.85 8.89 18.08
CA LEU A 11 20.04 7.72 17.80
C LEU A 11 19.97 7.38 16.30
N GLY A 12 20.63 8.18 15.44
CA GLY A 12 20.65 7.95 13.99
C GLY A 12 19.44 8.51 13.24
N TYR A 13 18.71 9.45 13.85
CA TYR A 13 17.56 10.12 13.21
C TYR A 13 17.92 11.55 12.79
N PRO A 14 17.30 12.08 11.71
CA PRO A 14 17.43 13.49 11.36
C PRO A 14 16.95 14.39 12.52
N PRO A 15 17.77 15.36 12.95
CA PRO A 15 17.44 16.23 14.07
C PRO A 15 16.45 17.37 13.70
N THR A 16 16.20 17.55 12.40
CA THR A 16 15.28 18.55 11.84
C THR A 16 14.61 18.03 10.58
N ASP A 17 13.49 18.66 10.16
CA ASP A 17 13.02 18.52 8.80
C ASP A 17 14.06 19.12 7.84
N LEU A 18 14.26 18.48 6.68
CA LEU A 18 15.32 18.85 5.76
C LEU A 18 14.88 20.01 4.86
N THR A 19 15.60 21.12 4.90
CA THR A 19 15.38 22.26 4.00
C THR A 19 16.07 22.07 2.65
N GLU A 20 17.24 21.40 2.65
CA GLU A 20 17.86 20.90 1.43
C GLU A 20 17.33 19.49 1.16
N LEU A 21 16.81 19.25 -0.03
CA LEU A 21 16.22 17.98 -0.43
C LEU A 21 17.26 17.08 -1.10
N PRO A 22 17.97 16.22 -0.35
CA PRO A 22 18.98 15.34 -0.92
C PRO A 22 18.33 14.33 -1.87
N THR A 23 19.05 13.99 -2.94
CA THR A 23 18.66 12.85 -3.78
C THR A 23 18.84 11.55 -3.01
N SER A 24 17.81 10.71 -2.98
CA SER A 24 17.91 9.39 -2.39
C SER A 24 18.90 8.52 -3.18
N THR A 25 19.78 7.84 -2.47
CA THR A 25 20.70 6.83 -3.03
C THR A 25 20.13 5.41 -2.93
N LYS A 26 18.97 5.25 -2.29
CA LYS A 26 18.30 3.95 -2.11
C LYS A 26 17.48 3.60 -3.34
N THR A 27 17.36 2.30 -3.62
CA THR A 27 16.61 1.78 -4.76
C THR A 27 15.83 0.52 -4.37
N PHE A 28 14.92 0.08 -5.21
CA PHE A 28 14.42 -1.29 -5.18
C PHE A 28 15.55 -2.28 -5.49
N PRO A 29 15.40 -3.60 -5.19
CA PRO A 29 16.44 -4.60 -5.43
C PRO A 29 16.96 -4.64 -6.87
N ASP A 30 16.09 -4.33 -7.85
CA ASP A 30 16.41 -4.27 -9.29
C ASP A 30 17.06 -2.94 -9.73
N GLY A 31 17.38 -2.05 -8.80
CA GLY A 31 17.98 -0.73 -9.06
C GLY A 31 16.98 0.36 -9.47
N ALA A 32 15.70 0.07 -9.49
CA ALA A 32 14.66 1.05 -9.82
C ALA A 32 14.42 2.05 -8.68
N GLN A 33 14.00 3.26 -9.03
CA GLN A 33 13.70 4.33 -8.09
C GLN A 33 12.21 4.37 -7.72
N TYR A 34 11.34 4.03 -8.67
CA TYR A 34 9.89 4.08 -8.44
C TYR A 34 9.14 2.89 -9.02
N ARG A 35 7.97 2.66 -8.46
CA ARG A 35 6.94 1.75 -8.93
C ARG A 35 5.60 2.47 -8.90
N ILE A 36 4.62 2.01 -9.67
CA ILE A 36 3.27 2.58 -9.71
C ILE A 36 2.28 1.64 -9.06
N GLU A 37 1.39 2.19 -8.23
CA GLU A 37 0.30 1.47 -7.58
C GLU A 37 -1.05 2.11 -7.91
N LEU A 38 -2.04 1.27 -8.23
CA LEU A 38 -3.45 1.64 -8.32
C LEU A 38 -4.22 1.05 -7.14
N PRO A 39 -4.72 1.89 -6.22
CA PRO A 39 -5.51 1.45 -5.08
C PRO A 39 -6.99 1.25 -5.44
N SER A 40 -7.75 0.66 -4.52
CA SER A 40 -9.22 0.52 -4.61
C SER A 40 -9.66 -0.27 -5.83
N VAL A 41 -9.00 -1.40 -6.08
CA VAL A 41 -9.38 -2.36 -7.12
C VAL A 41 -10.25 -3.44 -6.47
N GLU A 42 -11.56 -3.22 -6.50
CA GLU A 42 -12.52 -3.96 -5.70
C GLU A 42 -13.11 -5.14 -6.48
N GLY A 43 -12.43 -6.27 -6.42
CA GLY A 43 -12.86 -7.54 -7.00
C GLY A 43 -12.33 -7.84 -8.41
N PRO A 44 -12.53 -9.09 -8.88
CA PRO A 44 -11.91 -9.58 -10.12
C PRO A 44 -12.49 -8.93 -11.38
N VAL A 45 -13.76 -8.52 -11.38
CA VAL A 45 -14.38 -7.86 -12.53
C VAL A 45 -13.75 -6.48 -12.76
N ALA A 46 -13.66 -5.66 -11.72
CA ALA A 46 -12.99 -4.37 -11.79
C ALA A 46 -11.50 -4.52 -12.17
N LEU A 47 -10.82 -5.56 -11.66
CA LEU A 47 -9.44 -5.86 -12.02
C LEU A 47 -9.29 -6.18 -13.51
N LYS A 48 -10.14 -7.01 -14.10
CA LYS A 48 -10.12 -7.32 -15.55
C LYS A 48 -10.26 -6.06 -16.41
N GLU A 49 -11.19 -5.22 -16.07
CA GLU A 49 -11.44 -3.95 -16.78
C GLU A 49 -10.27 -2.98 -16.63
N MET A 50 -9.65 -2.94 -15.45
CA MET A 50 -8.43 -2.17 -15.20
C MET A 50 -7.26 -2.67 -16.06
N LEU A 51 -7.05 -3.99 -16.15
CA LEU A 51 -5.97 -4.58 -16.93
C LEU A 51 -6.14 -4.26 -18.44
N ALA A 52 -7.36 -4.35 -18.96
CA ALA A 52 -7.66 -3.96 -20.33
C ALA A 52 -7.36 -2.46 -20.58
N GLU A 53 -7.67 -1.60 -19.62
CA GLU A 53 -7.37 -0.17 -19.71
C GLU A 53 -5.87 0.12 -19.61
N ILE A 54 -5.12 -0.63 -18.77
CA ILE A 54 -3.65 -0.57 -18.69
C ILE A 54 -3.04 -0.89 -20.06
N ASP A 55 -3.52 -1.95 -20.73
CA ASP A 55 -3.04 -2.33 -22.07
C ASP A 55 -3.33 -1.23 -23.11
N ARG A 56 -4.52 -0.62 -23.04
CA ARG A 56 -4.90 0.48 -23.92
C ARG A 56 -3.99 1.71 -23.81
N TYR A 57 -3.52 2.01 -22.60
CA TYR A 57 -2.59 3.13 -22.36
C TYR A 57 -1.10 2.73 -22.47
N GLY A 58 -0.79 1.44 -22.59
CA GLY A 58 0.59 0.94 -22.64
C GLY A 58 1.37 1.19 -21.33
N LEU A 59 0.70 1.13 -20.19
CA LEU A 59 1.31 1.44 -18.88
C LEU A 59 1.93 0.23 -18.21
N THR A 60 2.94 0.49 -17.40
CA THR A 60 3.50 -0.48 -16.45
C THR A 60 2.99 -0.15 -15.05
N ILE A 61 2.10 -1.01 -14.51
CA ILE A 61 1.57 -0.91 -13.15
C ILE A 61 2.09 -2.10 -12.33
N HIS A 62 2.72 -1.82 -11.20
CA HIS A 62 3.45 -2.84 -10.43
C HIS A 62 2.62 -3.47 -9.33
N ARG A 63 1.70 -2.68 -8.73
CA ARG A 63 0.87 -3.12 -7.61
C ARG A 63 -0.56 -2.64 -7.80
N VAL A 64 -1.49 -3.53 -7.44
CA VAL A 64 -2.88 -3.16 -7.19
C VAL A 64 -3.22 -3.46 -5.74
N SER A 65 -4.05 -2.61 -5.14
CA SER A 65 -4.53 -2.85 -3.77
C SER A 65 -6.04 -2.66 -3.65
N GLN A 66 -6.62 -3.45 -2.75
CA GLN A 66 -8.05 -3.49 -2.48
C GLN A 66 -8.29 -3.07 -1.02
N GLY A 67 -9.37 -2.35 -0.77
CA GLY A 67 -9.65 -1.78 0.55
C GLY A 67 -10.75 -2.46 1.34
N SER A 68 -11.65 -3.21 0.71
CA SER A 68 -12.79 -3.85 1.38
C SER A 68 -12.37 -5.01 2.28
N GLY A 69 -11.32 -5.74 1.91
CA GLY A 69 -10.73 -6.79 2.75
C GLY A 69 -10.90 -8.20 2.18
N ILE A 70 -9.99 -9.08 2.58
CA ILE A 70 -9.99 -10.51 2.25
C ILE A 70 -11.32 -11.14 2.68
N MET A 71 -11.81 -10.79 3.89
CA MET A 71 -13.05 -11.34 4.46
C MET A 71 -14.31 -11.10 3.63
N LEU A 72 -14.31 -10.11 2.73
CA LEU A 72 -15.46 -9.75 1.91
C LEU A 72 -15.38 -10.28 0.47
N GLN A 73 -14.48 -11.21 0.20
CA GLN A 73 -14.34 -11.89 -1.07
C GLN A 73 -14.46 -13.40 -0.91
N THR A 74 -15.06 -14.06 -1.91
CA THR A 74 -15.09 -15.53 -1.96
C THR A 74 -13.70 -16.08 -2.31
N ASP A 75 -13.49 -17.36 -2.09
CA ASP A 75 -12.22 -18.02 -2.43
C ASP A 75 -11.93 -17.92 -3.92
N GLU A 76 -12.95 -18.08 -4.75
CA GLU A 76 -12.84 -17.97 -6.21
C GLU A 76 -12.48 -16.56 -6.66
N GLU A 77 -13.04 -15.53 -6.02
CA GLU A 77 -12.71 -14.13 -6.31
C GLU A 77 -11.24 -13.82 -5.96
N ILE A 78 -10.77 -14.29 -4.81
CA ILE A 78 -9.36 -14.12 -4.41
C ILE A 78 -8.43 -14.88 -5.37
N GLN A 79 -8.74 -16.14 -5.69
CA GLN A 79 -7.95 -16.95 -6.63
C GLN A 79 -7.88 -16.31 -8.02
N GLU A 80 -9.00 -15.80 -8.52
CA GLU A 80 -9.05 -15.14 -9.82
C GLU A 80 -8.23 -13.82 -9.82
N MET A 81 -8.30 -13.01 -8.76
CA MET A 81 -7.44 -11.82 -8.64
C MET A 81 -5.97 -12.20 -8.56
N CYS A 82 -5.62 -13.24 -7.81
CA CYS A 82 -4.26 -13.77 -7.75
C CYS A 82 -3.77 -14.24 -9.12
N ARG A 83 -4.59 -15.01 -9.86
CA ARG A 83 -4.26 -15.48 -11.21
C ARG A 83 -4.00 -14.30 -12.17
N LEU A 84 -4.92 -13.36 -12.25
CA LEU A 84 -4.84 -12.22 -13.14
C LEU A 84 -3.59 -11.36 -12.90
N THR A 85 -3.23 -11.13 -11.63
CA THR A 85 -2.06 -10.33 -11.28
C THR A 85 -0.76 -11.12 -11.44
N ALA A 86 -0.74 -12.40 -11.09
CA ALA A 86 0.42 -13.28 -11.30
C ALA A 86 0.80 -13.39 -12.77
N GLU A 87 -0.17 -13.59 -13.67
CA GLU A 87 0.06 -13.65 -15.13
C GLU A 87 0.71 -12.37 -15.69
N ARG A 88 0.51 -11.25 -15.03
CA ARG A 88 1.09 -9.95 -15.38
C ARG A 88 2.39 -9.63 -14.63
N GLY A 89 2.80 -10.48 -13.68
CA GLY A 89 3.93 -10.19 -12.80
C GLY A 89 3.70 -8.97 -11.90
N MET A 90 2.45 -8.74 -11.49
CA MET A 90 2.03 -7.63 -10.63
C MET A 90 1.82 -8.10 -9.19
N GLU A 91 2.10 -7.23 -8.24
CA GLU A 91 1.76 -7.44 -6.83
C GLU A 91 0.27 -7.19 -6.59
N LEU A 92 -0.35 -8.08 -5.81
CA LEU A 92 -1.70 -7.90 -5.29
C LEU A 92 -1.65 -7.74 -3.76
N SER A 93 -2.25 -6.66 -3.24
CA SER A 93 -2.33 -6.39 -1.81
C SER A 93 -3.78 -6.21 -1.39
N LEU A 94 -4.32 -7.15 -0.65
CA LEU A 94 -5.68 -7.09 -0.12
C LEU A 94 -5.67 -6.61 1.33
N PHE A 95 -6.65 -5.80 1.71
CA PHE A 95 -6.78 -5.35 3.08
C PHE A 95 -7.20 -6.51 3.99
N VAL A 96 -6.77 -6.46 5.25
CA VAL A 96 -7.14 -7.47 6.26
C VAL A 96 -8.30 -6.95 7.10
N GLY A 97 -9.29 -7.79 7.34
CA GLY A 97 -10.40 -7.55 8.25
C GLY A 97 -10.39 -8.57 9.40
N PRO A 98 -11.27 -8.47 10.37
CA PRO A 98 -12.19 -7.35 10.62
C PRO A 98 -11.46 -6.10 11.11
N ARG A 99 -12.21 -5.00 11.25
CA ARG A 99 -11.68 -3.72 11.75
C ARG A 99 -12.74 -3.00 12.57
N GLY A 100 -12.32 -2.10 13.46
CA GLY A 100 -13.22 -1.44 14.40
C GLY A 100 -14.44 -0.77 13.76
N THR A 101 -14.31 -0.16 12.56
CA THR A 101 -15.43 0.46 11.84
C THR A 101 -16.49 -0.51 11.33
N TRP A 102 -16.19 -1.80 11.22
CA TRP A 102 -17.09 -2.82 10.67
C TRP A 102 -17.54 -3.83 11.73
N ASP A 103 -17.32 -3.51 12.99
CA ASP A 103 -17.78 -4.27 14.13
C ASP A 103 -18.82 -3.46 14.92
N ILE A 104 -19.27 -4.00 16.05
CA ILE A 104 -20.27 -3.40 16.92
C ILE A 104 -19.80 -2.16 17.70
N SER A 105 -18.54 -1.76 17.55
CA SER A 105 -17.99 -0.57 18.19
C SER A 105 -18.61 0.72 17.65
N ALA A 106 -19.17 1.53 18.54
CA ALA A 106 -19.71 2.84 18.18
C ALA A 106 -18.62 3.94 18.14
N GLN A 107 -17.53 3.77 18.85
CA GLN A 107 -16.48 4.78 18.98
C GLN A 107 -15.83 5.16 17.63
N PRO A 108 -15.47 4.23 16.74
CA PRO A 108 -14.92 4.54 15.43
C PRO A 108 -15.82 5.38 14.52
N LEU A 109 -17.12 5.39 14.79
CA LEU A 109 -18.11 6.17 14.04
C LEU A 109 -18.16 7.64 14.46
N THR A 110 -17.58 7.98 15.62
CA THR A 110 -17.46 9.36 16.09
C THR A 110 -16.31 10.08 15.39
N GLU A 111 -16.35 11.41 15.36
CA GLU A 111 -15.27 12.20 14.74
C GLU A 111 -13.92 11.97 15.44
N GLY A 112 -13.90 11.96 16.78
CA GLY A 112 -12.70 11.70 17.56
C GLY A 112 -12.22 10.24 17.51
N GLY A 113 -13.13 9.29 17.26
CA GLY A 113 -12.82 7.87 17.18
C GLY A 113 -12.29 7.38 15.85
N LYS A 114 -12.32 8.20 14.80
CA LYS A 114 -11.83 7.84 13.46
C LYS A 114 -10.35 7.39 13.45
N SER A 115 -9.56 7.86 14.40
CA SER A 115 -8.16 7.46 14.54
C SER A 115 -7.94 5.99 14.83
N ILE A 116 -8.93 5.31 15.44
CA ILE A 116 -8.87 3.88 15.77
C ILE A 116 -9.64 3.00 14.77
N ALA A 117 -10.31 3.61 13.80
CA ALA A 117 -11.29 2.99 12.93
C ALA A 117 -10.84 1.69 12.24
N LEU A 118 -9.57 1.56 11.94
CA LEU A 118 -9.01 0.40 11.23
C LEU A 118 -8.19 -0.54 12.13
N ARG A 119 -8.06 -0.24 13.42
CA ARG A 119 -7.39 -1.12 14.39
C ARG A 119 -8.27 -2.29 14.76
N HIS A 120 -7.64 -3.33 15.26
CA HIS A 120 -8.32 -4.48 15.82
C HIS A 120 -8.63 -4.25 17.29
N GLU A 121 -9.82 -4.63 17.73
CA GLU A 121 -10.26 -4.51 19.11
C GLU A 121 -10.25 -5.89 19.79
N GLY A 122 -9.47 -6.03 20.86
CA GLY A 122 -9.35 -7.26 21.61
C GLY A 122 -8.60 -8.38 20.89
N SER A 123 -8.53 -9.54 21.52
CA SER A 123 -7.78 -10.69 21.00
C SER A 123 -8.50 -11.40 19.84
N ASP A 124 -9.84 -11.46 19.90
CA ASP A 124 -10.61 -12.19 18.88
C ASP A 124 -10.50 -11.56 17.50
N GLN A 125 -10.53 -10.23 17.39
CA GLN A 125 -10.32 -9.56 16.10
C GLN A 125 -8.91 -9.79 15.55
N LEU A 126 -7.88 -9.86 16.41
CA LEU A 126 -6.52 -10.23 15.97
C LEU A 126 -6.49 -11.68 15.45
N VAL A 127 -7.15 -12.61 16.16
CA VAL A 127 -7.26 -14.00 15.69
C VAL A 127 -7.96 -14.07 14.33
N TYR A 128 -9.08 -13.39 14.15
CA TYR A 128 -9.80 -13.36 12.87
C TYR A 128 -8.95 -12.76 11.75
N ALA A 129 -8.19 -11.70 12.04
CA ALA A 129 -7.28 -11.10 11.09
C ALA A 129 -6.12 -12.03 10.70
N MET A 130 -5.59 -12.80 11.64
CA MET A 130 -4.57 -13.84 11.37
C MET A 130 -5.14 -14.96 10.50
N GLU A 131 -6.38 -15.42 10.76
CA GLU A 131 -7.04 -16.42 9.92
C GLU A 131 -7.31 -15.90 8.50
N ASP A 132 -7.70 -14.62 8.37
CA ASP A 132 -7.88 -13.96 7.08
C ASP A 132 -6.57 -13.93 6.27
N LEU A 133 -5.45 -13.61 6.90
CA LEU A 133 -4.11 -13.66 6.29
C LEU A 133 -3.73 -15.07 5.84
N LYS A 134 -3.94 -16.09 6.68
CA LYS A 134 -3.66 -17.49 6.34
C LYS A 134 -4.51 -17.97 5.18
N ARG A 135 -5.82 -17.67 5.19
CA ARG A 135 -6.73 -17.95 4.09
C ARG A 135 -6.23 -17.33 2.78
N GLY A 136 -5.92 -16.03 2.80
CA GLY A 136 -5.37 -15.34 1.63
C GLY A 136 -4.09 -15.99 1.10
N ALA A 137 -3.16 -16.33 1.98
CA ALA A 137 -1.90 -16.97 1.62
C ALA A 137 -2.08 -18.36 1.01
N ILE A 138 -3.03 -19.17 1.54
CA ILE A 138 -3.40 -20.49 0.99
C ILE A 138 -3.98 -20.35 -0.42
N LEU A 139 -4.81 -19.32 -0.66
CA LEU A 139 -5.42 -19.03 -1.95
C LEU A 139 -4.45 -18.39 -2.97
N GLY A 140 -3.19 -18.20 -2.60
CA GLY A 140 -2.13 -17.74 -3.49
C GLY A 140 -1.65 -16.33 -3.23
N LEU A 141 -2.29 -15.56 -2.33
CA LEU A 141 -1.90 -14.18 -2.02
C LEU A 141 -0.47 -14.11 -1.44
N ARG A 142 0.28 -13.09 -1.84
CA ARG A 142 1.64 -12.80 -1.34
C ARG A 142 1.79 -11.35 -0.87
N GLY A 143 0.68 -10.62 -0.74
CA GLY A 143 0.69 -9.25 -0.25
C GLY A 143 -0.58 -8.93 0.53
N ALA A 144 -0.46 -8.23 1.66
CA ALA A 144 -1.61 -7.73 2.41
C ALA A 144 -1.39 -6.30 2.89
N LEU A 145 -2.50 -5.57 2.99
CA LEU A 145 -2.56 -4.21 3.55
C LEU A 145 -3.11 -4.30 4.98
N ILE A 146 -2.37 -3.79 5.94
CA ILE A 146 -2.75 -3.80 7.35
C ILE A 146 -2.72 -2.39 7.96
N ALA A 147 -3.48 -2.18 9.02
CA ALA A 147 -3.59 -0.91 9.72
C ALA A 147 -3.59 -1.08 11.25
N ASP A 148 -2.82 -2.04 11.75
CA ASP A 148 -2.71 -2.33 13.18
C ASP A 148 -1.28 -2.75 13.52
N GLU A 149 -0.69 -2.13 14.54
CA GLU A 149 0.69 -2.38 14.97
C GLU A 149 0.86 -3.78 15.58
N GLY A 150 -0.15 -4.25 16.30
CA GLY A 150 -0.16 -5.58 16.89
C GLY A 150 -0.20 -6.66 15.83
N LEU A 151 -1.07 -6.50 14.82
CA LEU A 151 -1.12 -7.42 13.69
C LEU A 151 0.18 -7.38 12.88
N LEU A 152 0.79 -6.19 12.70
CA LEU A 152 2.09 -6.07 12.02
C LEU A 152 3.17 -6.90 12.71
N MET A 153 3.27 -6.81 14.02
CA MET A 153 4.18 -7.63 14.81
C MET A 153 3.86 -9.13 14.66
N LEU A 154 2.58 -9.50 14.72
CA LEU A 154 2.15 -10.90 14.59
C LEU A 154 2.48 -11.47 13.21
N THR A 155 2.36 -10.70 12.12
CA THR A 155 2.75 -11.19 10.78
C THR A 155 4.22 -11.59 10.70
N LYS A 156 5.10 -10.87 11.39
CA LYS A 156 6.53 -11.22 11.50
C LYS A 156 6.73 -12.56 12.21
N GLU A 157 6.01 -12.80 13.29
CA GLU A 157 6.07 -14.08 14.03
C GLU A 157 5.40 -15.22 13.23
N MET A 158 4.27 -14.95 12.54
CA MET A 158 3.62 -15.92 11.66
C MET A 158 4.54 -16.41 10.53
N LYS A 159 5.38 -15.53 9.96
CA LYS A 159 6.42 -15.93 9.00
C LYS A 159 7.46 -16.84 9.65
N LYS A 160 7.97 -16.48 10.81
CA LYS A 160 9.00 -17.26 11.53
C LYS A 160 8.53 -18.67 11.89
N CYS A 161 7.25 -18.83 12.21
CA CYS A 161 6.68 -20.15 12.54
C CYS A 161 6.02 -20.85 11.36
N GLY A 162 6.18 -20.33 10.12
CA GLY A 162 5.69 -20.95 8.89
C GLY A 162 4.18 -20.84 8.64
N GLN A 163 3.46 -20.02 9.42
CA GLN A 163 2.02 -19.78 9.20
C GLN A 163 1.76 -18.81 8.04
N LEU A 164 2.75 -18.00 7.67
CA LEU A 164 2.75 -17.20 6.45
C LEU A 164 4.01 -17.50 5.64
N PRO A 165 3.95 -17.43 4.30
CA PRO A 165 5.13 -17.55 3.46
C PRO A 165 6.18 -16.49 3.81
N GLU A 166 7.46 -16.83 3.71
CA GLU A 166 8.56 -15.90 4.00
C GLU A 166 8.54 -14.68 3.06
N ASP A 167 8.18 -14.91 1.79
CA ASP A 167 8.06 -13.89 0.74
C ASP A 167 6.77 -13.05 0.80
N PHE A 168 5.94 -13.22 1.83
CA PHE A 168 4.70 -12.45 2.00
C PHE A 168 5.01 -10.97 2.32
N VAL A 169 4.56 -10.05 1.47
CA VAL A 169 4.80 -8.61 1.63
C VAL A 169 3.70 -7.97 2.48
N VAL A 170 4.09 -7.34 3.57
CA VAL A 170 3.16 -6.62 4.44
C VAL A 170 3.26 -5.13 4.15
N LYS A 171 2.19 -4.58 3.61
CA LYS A 171 2.03 -3.16 3.35
C LYS A 171 1.29 -2.51 4.51
N VAL A 172 1.82 -1.40 5.02
CA VAL A 172 1.17 -0.64 6.10
C VAL A 172 0.33 0.48 5.53
N SER A 173 -0.92 0.58 6.00
CA SER A 173 -1.91 1.56 5.54
C SER A 173 -1.53 3.00 5.90
N VAL A 174 -1.91 3.96 5.03
CA VAL A 174 -1.84 5.40 5.30
C VAL A 174 -2.59 5.80 6.59
N GLN A 175 -3.59 5.04 6.98
CA GLN A 175 -4.40 5.31 8.18
C GLN A 175 -3.70 4.90 9.49
N MET A 176 -2.53 4.27 9.44
CA MET A 176 -1.67 4.13 10.61
C MET A 176 -1.20 5.47 11.17
N GLY A 177 -1.04 6.47 10.30
CA GLY A 177 -0.79 7.85 10.68
C GLY A 177 0.61 8.17 11.18
N SER A 178 1.56 7.23 11.22
CA SER A 178 2.95 7.53 11.60
C SER A 178 3.59 8.49 10.61
N ALA A 179 4.04 9.65 11.08
CA ALA A 179 4.39 10.80 10.26
C ALA A 179 5.77 11.40 10.58
N ASN A 180 6.61 10.69 11.31
CA ASN A 180 7.96 11.13 11.69
C ASN A 180 8.99 9.99 11.53
N PRO A 181 10.28 10.31 11.44
CA PRO A 181 11.33 9.31 11.21
C PRO A 181 11.35 8.17 12.21
N VAL A 182 11.09 8.43 13.47
CA VAL A 182 11.17 7.44 14.55
C VAL A 182 10.01 6.47 14.47
N SER A 183 8.78 6.96 14.33
CA SER A 183 7.58 6.11 14.28
C SER A 183 7.52 5.28 12.99
N VAL A 184 7.97 5.82 11.84
CA VAL A 184 8.03 5.02 10.60
C VAL A 184 9.14 3.97 10.67
N ARG A 185 10.27 4.29 11.31
CA ARG A 185 11.32 3.30 11.59
C ARG A 185 10.80 2.17 12.48
N LEU A 186 10.02 2.50 13.50
CA LEU A 186 9.38 1.47 14.35
C LEU A 186 8.50 0.52 13.51
N MET A 187 7.74 1.04 12.53
CA MET A 187 6.95 0.18 11.64
C MET A 187 7.83 -0.76 10.81
N GLN A 188 8.95 -0.26 10.29
CA GLN A 188 9.94 -1.10 9.61
C GLN A 188 10.48 -2.20 10.53
N ASP A 189 10.84 -1.88 11.75
CA ASP A 189 11.41 -2.83 12.71
C ASP A 189 10.38 -3.90 13.15
N LEU A 190 9.08 -3.54 13.17
CA LEU A 190 7.98 -4.46 13.40
C LEU A 190 7.70 -5.39 12.20
N GLY A 191 8.28 -5.13 11.02
CA GLY A 191 8.19 -6.03 9.87
C GLY A 191 7.42 -5.49 8.67
N ALA A 192 7.19 -4.17 8.59
CA ALA A 192 6.61 -3.56 7.39
C ALA A 192 7.51 -3.82 6.17
N GLY A 193 6.91 -4.31 5.09
CA GLY A 193 7.55 -4.45 3.79
C GLY A 193 7.52 -3.15 2.99
N THR A 194 6.43 -2.38 3.08
CA THR A 194 6.29 -1.01 2.57
C THR A 194 5.43 -0.17 3.52
N TYR A 195 5.65 1.13 3.53
CA TYR A 195 4.93 2.04 4.41
C TYR A 195 4.22 3.15 3.63
N ASN A 196 2.89 3.22 3.76
CA ASN A 196 2.10 4.27 3.15
C ASN A 196 2.02 5.48 4.11
N VAL A 197 2.81 6.51 3.82
CA VAL A 197 2.91 7.71 4.65
C VAL A 197 1.66 8.56 4.57
N PRO A 198 1.35 9.37 5.61
CA PRO A 198 0.28 10.37 5.55
C PRO A 198 0.42 11.29 4.34
N THR A 199 -0.69 11.58 3.70
CA THR A 199 -0.76 12.20 2.37
C THR A 199 -0.27 13.64 2.32
N ALA A 200 -0.47 14.40 3.41
CA ALA A 200 -0.21 15.85 3.48
C ALA A 200 1.22 16.22 3.91
N LEU A 201 2.14 15.25 3.98
CA LEU A 201 3.53 15.53 4.36
C LEU A 201 4.24 16.30 3.23
N THR A 202 4.95 17.36 3.60
CA THR A 202 5.83 18.11 2.69
C THR A 202 7.04 17.27 2.29
N LEU A 203 7.68 17.58 1.16
CA LEU A 203 8.91 16.90 0.72
C LEU A 203 10.01 16.96 1.79
N SER A 204 10.11 18.06 2.52
CA SER A 204 11.07 18.24 3.63
C SER A 204 10.87 17.20 4.76
N LYS A 205 9.61 16.97 5.17
CA LYS A 205 9.26 15.95 6.17
C LYS A 205 9.47 14.55 5.64
N LEU A 206 9.07 14.31 4.38
CA LEU A 206 9.26 13.04 3.71
C LEU A 206 10.74 12.69 3.54
N ALA A 207 11.59 13.65 3.20
CA ALA A 207 13.04 13.47 3.10
C ALA A 207 13.66 13.02 4.43
N SER A 208 13.22 13.60 5.55
CA SER A 208 13.69 13.18 6.88
C SER A 208 13.24 11.75 7.23
N ILE A 209 12.03 11.36 6.84
CA ILE A 209 11.54 9.98 6.98
C ILE A 209 12.40 9.03 6.12
N ARG A 210 12.65 9.38 4.84
CA ARG A 210 13.46 8.55 3.93
C ARG A 210 14.85 8.26 4.47
N GLN A 211 15.47 9.21 5.14
CA GLN A 211 16.79 9.00 5.74
C GLN A 211 16.78 7.92 6.84
N ALA A 212 15.68 7.82 7.58
CA ALA A 212 15.57 6.93 8.74
C ALA A 212 15.20 5.48 8.38
N ILE A 213 14.66 5.21 7.19
CA ILE A 213 14.13 3.89 6.83
C ILE A 213 14.73 3.38 5.51
N ASP A 214 14.69 2.07 5.30
CA ASP A 214 15.18 1.42 4.07
C ASP A 214 14.05 0.89 3.19
N ILE A 215 12.92 0.52 3.79
CA ILE A 215 11.75 0.02 3.07
C ILE A 215 11.16 1.07 2.11
N PRO A 216 10.49 0.65 1.02
CA PRO A 216 9.80 1.56 0.12
C PRO A 216 8.74 2.40 0.84
N ILE A 217 8.63 3.67 0.41
CA ILE A 217 7.56 4.57 0.81
C ILE A 217 6.44 4.47 -0.22
N ASP A 218 5.20 4.35 0.22
CA ASP A 218 4.03 4.50 -0.64
C ASP A 218 3.47 5.91 -0.45
N LEU A 219 3.29 6.68 -1.53
CA LEU A 219 2.79 8.05 -1.46
C LEU A 219 1.69 8.30 -2.48
N TYR A 220 0.54 8.77 -2.02
CA TYR A 220 -0.51 9.27 -2.91
C TYR A 220 -0.10 10.59 -3.57
N VAL A 221 -0.18 10.66 -4.89
CA VAL A 221 -0.03 11.89 -5.69
C VAL A 221 -1.35 12.44 -6.18
N GLU A 222 -2.37 11.62 -6.26
CA GLU A 222 -3.78 12.02 -6.24
C GLU A 222 -4.44 11.38 -5.02
N VAL A 223 -4.96 12.21 -4.13
CA VAL A 223 -5.40 11.84 -2.79
C VAL A 223 -6.93 11.81 -2.76
N PRO A 224 -7.56 10.68 -2.38
CA PRO A 224 -9.00 10.60 -2.17
C PRO A 224 -9.48 11.66 -1.16
N ASP A 225 -10.71 12.14 -1.31
CA ASP A 225 -11.24 13.24 -0.50
C ASP A 225 -11.31 12.90 0.99
N ASN A 226 -11.59 11.66 1.36
CA ASN A 226 -11.56 11.18 2.75
C ASN A 226 -10.15 11.10 3.37
N LEU A 227 -9.09 11.32 2.59
CA LEU A 227 -7.68 11.37 3.02
C LEU A 227 -7.04 12.74 2.78
N GLY A 228 -7.84 13.79 2.48
CA GLY A 228 -7.39 15.16 2.32
C GLY A 228 -7.69 15.81 0.98
N GLY A 229 -7.87 15.03 -0.09
CA GLY A 229 -8.41 15.49 -1.35
C GLY A 229 -7.58 16.51 -2.13
N PHE A 230 -6.31 16.24 -2.44
CA PHE A 230 -5.45 17.14 -3.21
C PHE A 230 -4.63 16.42 -4.28
N LEU A 231 -3.97 17.19 -5.15
CA LEU A 231 -3.19 16.72 -6.30
C LEU A 231 -1.74 17.19 -6.19
N ARG A 232 -0.78 16.28 -6.42
CA ARG A 232 0.68 16.53 -6.35
C ARG A 232 1.40 16.13 -7.64
N TYR A 233 0.78 16.21 -8.80
CA TYR A 233 1.35 15.72 -10.06
C TYR A 233 2.68 16.39 -10.42
N TYR A 234 2.78 17.71 -10.25
CA TYR A 234 4.03 18.45 -10.53
C TYR A 234 5.17 18.13 -9.55
N GLU A 235 4.85 17.53 -8.40
CA GLU A 235 5.87 17.08 -7.44
C GLU A 235 6.40 15.67 -7.74
N ILE A 236 5.78 14.90 -8.65
CA ILE A 236 6.16 13.50 -8.91
C ILE A 236 7.66 13.34 -9.21
N PRO A 237 8.31 14.16 -10.04
CA PRO A 237 9.75 14.06 -10.29
C PRO A 237 10.58 14.21 -9.01
N GLU A 238 10.28 15.19 -8.19
CA GLU A 238 10.97 15.43 -6.91
C GLU A 238 10.64 14.34 -5.88
N ILE A 239 9.40 13.85 -5.84
CA ILE A 239 9.01 12.70 -5.00
C ILE A 239 9.90 11.50 -5.33
N ILE A 240 10.07 11.16 -6.60
CA ILE A 240 10.92 10.04 -7.01
C ILE A 240 12.37 10.30 -6.61
N ARG A 241 12.90 11.48 -6.92
CA ARG A 241 14.28 11.83 -6.63
C ARG A 241 14.62 11.75 -5.15
N VAL A 242 13.73 12.27 -4.29
CA VAL A 242 13.98 12.43 -2.85
C VAL A 242 13.61 11.16 -2.07
N LEU A 243 12.59 10.41 -2.50
CA LEU A 243 11.99 9.33 -1.70
C LEU A 243 12.30 7.92 -2.20
N ALA A 244 13.03 7.77 -3.31
CA ALA A 244 13.34 6.42 -3.82
C ALA A 244 13.90 5.50 -2.70
N PRO A 245 13.50 4.21 -2.66
CA PRO A 245 12.49 3.57 -3.47
C PRO A 245 11.07 3.99 -3.06
N VAL A 246 10.23 4.33 -4.03
CA VAL A 246 8.89 4.87 -3.77
C VAL A 246 7.82 4.26 -4.68
N TYR A 247 6.64 3.97 -4.12
CA TYR A 247 5.44 3.69 -4.90
C TYR A 247 4.64 4.98 -5.10
N ILE A 248 4.45 5.37 -6.36
CA ILE A 248 3.60 6.50 -6.75
C ILE A 248 2.17 5.97 -6.86
N LYS A 249 1.27 6.50 -6.01
CA LYS A 249 -0.11 6.01 -5.91
C LYS A 249 -1.08 7.00 -6.51
N PHE A 250 -1.91 6.48 -7.40
CA PHE A 250 -3.00 7.24 -8.02
C PHE A 250 -4.33 6.82 -7.40
N GLY A 251 -4.75 7.54 -6.34
CA GLY A 251 -6.12 7.52 -5.88
C GLY A 251 -7.03 8.21 -6.89
N LEU A 252 -8.17 8.63 -6.47
CA LEU A 252 -9.04 9.44 -7.31
C LEU A 252 -9.80 10.41 -6.39
N ARG A 253 -9.91 11.66 -6.82
CA ARG A 253 -10.72 12.65 -6.14
C ARG A 253 -12.18 12.59 -6.60
N ASN A 254 -13.05 13.16 -5.80
CA ASN A 254 -14.44 13.43 -6.14
C ASN A 254 -15.22 12.17 -6.60
N HIS A 255 -15.13 11.13 -5.78
CA HIS A 255 -15.92 9.91 -5.98
C HIS A 255 -16.58 9.48 -4.66
N PRO A 256 -17.68 8.71 -4.70
CA PRO A 256 -18.32 8.21 -3.50
C PRO A 256 -17.37 7.28 -2.72
N ASP A 257 -17.55 7.18 -1.41
CA ASP A 257 -16.90 6.12 -0.62
C ASP A 257 -17.46 4.77 -1.09
N VAL A 258 -16.55 3.90 -1.52
CA VAL A 258 -16.91 2.57 -2.04
C VAL A 258 -16.68 1.44 -1.02
N TYR A 259 -16.28 1.77 0.19
CA TYR A 259 -15.97 0.77 1.20
C TYR A 259 -17.09 0.58 2.24
N PRO A 260 -17.47 -0.68 2.51
CA PRO A 260 -17.06 -1.92 1.87
C PRO A 260 -17.75 -2.12 0.50
N SER A 261 -16.96 -2.55 -0.49
CA SER A 261 -17.46 -2.87 -1.83
C SER A 261 -18.03 -4.29 -1.92
N GLY A 262 -18.87 -4.48 -2.89
CA GLY A 262 -19.44 -5.73 -3.31
C GLY A 262 -20.11 -5.54 -4.68
N LYS A 263 -20.93 -6.50 -5.11
CA LYS A 263 -21.61 -6.46 -6.43
C LYS A 263 -22.50 -5.23 -6.62
N GLN A 264 -23.03 -4.66 -5.54
CA GLN A 264 -23.83 -3.41 -5.56
C GLN A 264 -23.03 -2.19 -6.07
N TRP A 265 -21.68 -2.23 -5.98
CA TRP A 265 -20.79 -1.16 -6.43
C TRP A 265 -20.01 -1.50 -7.70
N GLU A 266 -20.26 -2.67 -8.35
CA GLU A 266 -19.43 -3.19 -9.44
C GLU A 266 -19.29 -2.22 -10.60
N SER A 267 -20.38 -1.65 -11.11
CA SER A 267 -20.34 -0.70 -12.22
C SER A 267 -19.60 0.58 -11.88
N THR A 268 -19.75 1.06 -10.65
CA THR A 268 -19.01 2.23 -10.15
C THR A 268 -17.52 1.92 -10.05
N ASN A 269 -17.15 0.78 -9.46
CA ASN A 269 -15.76 0.36 -9.35
C ASN A 269 -15.09 0.24 -10.71
N ILE A 270 -15.77 -0.31 -11.73
CA ILE A 270 -15.25 -0.37 -13.10
C ILE A 270 -14.94 1.04 -13.63
N SER A 271 -15.86 1.98 -13.48
CA SER A 271 -15.65 3.36 -13.94
C SER A 271 -14.47 4.02 -13.22
N LEU A 272 -14.36 3.82 -11.90
CA LEU A 272 -13.31 4.41 -11.08
C LEU A 272 -11.92 3.82 -11.39
N VAL A 273 -11.80 2.51 -11.63
CA VAL A 273 -10.49 1.92 -11.96
C VAL A 273 -10.00 2.35 -13.35
N LYS A 274 -10.90 2.50 -14.34
CA LYS A 274 -10.54 3.05 -15.65
C LYS A 274 -9.99 4.47 -15.55
N GLU A 275 -10.66 5.32 -14.77
CA GLU A 275 -10.16 6.68 -14.56
C GLU A 275 -8.83 6.70 -13.78
N ARG A 276 -8.62 5.81 -12.79
CA ARG A 276 -7.32 5.69 -12.10
C ARG A 276 -6.20 5.33 -13.06
N VAL A 277 -6.44 4.44 -14.03
CA VAL A 277 -5.45 4.13 -15.08
C VAL A 277 -5.12 5.38 -15.90
N ARG A 278 -6.14 6.14 -16.33
CA ARG A 278 -5.93 7.40 -17.05
C ARG A 278 -5.14 8.42 -16.21
N ARG A 279 -5.39 8.50 -14.88
CA ARG A 279 -4.60 9.34 -13.97
C ARG A 279 -3.16 8.89 -13.87
N ALA A 280 -2.90 7.60 -13.83
CA ALA A 280 -1.54 7.06 -13.87
C ALA A 280 -0.83 7.44 -15.18
N ALA A 281 -1.52 7.38 -16.33
CA ALA A 281 -0.98 7.84 -17.60
C ALA A 281 -0.54 9.32 -17.55
N LEU A 282 -1.36 10.19 -16.95
CA LEU A 282 -0.97 11.59 -16.75
C LEU A 282 0.28 11.72 -15.86
N GLY A 283 0.37 10.90 -14.81
CA GLY A 283 1.55 10.87 -13.93
C GLY A 283 2.81 10.40 -14.64
N VAL A 284 2.71 9.37 -15.48
CA VAL A 284 3.84 8.88 -16.31
C VAL A 284 4.32 9.97 -17.25
N GLN A 285 3.41 10.68 -17.92
CA GLN A 285 3.78 11.82 -18.78
C GLN A 285 4.51 12.94 -18.01
N MET A 286 4.21 13.16 -16.73
CA MET A 286 4.97 14.09 -15.88
C MET A 286 6.39 13.58 -15.63
N ILE A 287 6.56 12.27 -15.40
CA ILE A 287 7.90 11.67 -15.21
C ILE A 287 8.71 11.81 -16.50
N GLU A 288 8.15 11.40 -17.62
CA GLU A 288 8.80 11.46 -18.93
C GLU A 288 9.24 12.87 -19.33
N ARG A 289 8.44 13.88 -18.96
CA ARG A 289 8.70 15.29 -19.29
C ARG A 289 9.74 15.95 -18.38
N TYR A 290 9.70 15.65 -17.08
CA TYR A 290 10.46 16.40 -16.09
C TYR A 290 11.51 15.59 -15.33
N TYR A 291 11.50 14.26 -15.48
CA TYR A 291 12.54 13.38 -14.94
C TYR A 291 12.71 12.12 -15.83
N PRO A 292 13.08 12.30 -17.12
CA PRO A 292 13.14 11.20 -18.10
C PRO A 292 14.14 10.09 -17.72
N ASP A 293 15.15 10.39 -16.91
CA ASP A 293 16.16 9.43 -16.46
C ASP A 293 15.70 8.60 -15.24
N ALA A 294 14.51 8.84 -14.71
CA ALA A 294 13.97 8.08 -13.57
C ALA A 294 13.78 6.60 -13.97
N LYS A 295 14.30 5.72 -13.14
CA LYS A 295 14.25 4.28 -13.38
C LYS A 295 13.05 3.64 -12.70
N THR A 296 12.23 2.94 -13.47
CA THR A 296 11.12 2.13 -12.96
C THR A 296 11.46 0.64 -13.03
N SER A 297 10.87 -0.16 -12.13
CA SER A 297 10.98 -1.62 -12.15
C SER A 297 10.31 -2.21 -13.40
N LYS A 298 10.75 -3.40 -13.78
CA LYS A 298 10.00 -4.25 -14.72
C LYS A 298 8.90 -5.02 -13.98
N LEU A 299 7.89 -5.45 -14.70
CA LEU A 299 6.94 -6.43 -14.17
C LEU A 299 7.68 -7.73 -13.81
N GLY A 300 7.26 -8.40 -12.75
CA GLY A 300 7.98 -9.59 -12.25
C GLY A 300 9.22 -9.28 -11.42
N ALA A 301 9.53 -8.01 -11.13
CA ALA A 301 10.73 -7.63 -10.41
C ALA A 301 10.77 -8.19 -8.98
N GLU A 302 11.99 -8.38 -8.48
CA GLU A 302 12.24 -8.81 -7.10
C GLU A 302 11.61 -7.85 -6.08
N GLY A 303 11.11 -8.41 -4.97
CA GLY A 303 10.48 -7.67 -3.89
C GLY A 303 9.02 -7.27 -4.16
N LEU A 304 8.42 -7.68 -5.29
CA LEU A 304 6.98 -7.61 -5.49
C LEU A 304 6.30 -8.83 -4.85
N GLY A 305 5.24 -8.59 -4.09
CA GLY A 305 4.36 -9.62 -3.54
C GLY A 305 3.46 -10.24 -4.62
N ILE A 306 4.09 -10.86 -5.64
CA ILE A 306 3.37 -11.46 -6.77
C ILE A 306 2.69 -12.74 -6.29
N PRO A 307 1.36 -12.88 -6.48
CA PRO A 307 0.64 -14.07 -6.08
C PRO A 307 1.17 -15.34 -6.72
N ARG A 308 1.07 -16.45 -6.01
CA ARG A 308 1.38 -17.78 -6.53
C ARG A 308 0.09 -18.50 -6.85
N VAL A 309 -0.13 -18.80 -8.14
CA VAL A 309 -1.29 -19.57 -8.56
C VAL A 309 -1.15 -20.98 -8.00
N THR A 310 -2.02 -21.36 -7.07
CA THR A 310 -2.12 -22.73 -6.61
C THR A 310 -2.93 -23.52 -7.65
N SER A 311 -2.34 -24.53 -8.23
CA SER A 311 -3.11 -25.51 -9.01
C SER A 311 -4.17 -26.12 -8.10
N SER A 312 -5.44 -26.00 -8.52
CA SER A 312 -6.67 -26.44 -7.86
C SER A 312 -6.52 -27.70 -7.01
N THR A 313 -7.16 -27.71 -5.82
CA THR A 313 -7.46 -28.86 -4.96
C THR A 313 -6.31 -29.44 -4.13
N ALA A 314 -5.71 -28.68 -3.25
CA ALA A 314 -5.24 -29.23 -1.99
C ALA A 314 -6.38 -29.05 -0.96
N ASN A 315 -6.95 -30.17 -0.55
CA ASN A 315 -8.07 -30.25 0.39
C ASN A 315 -7.89 -29.33 1.61
N LEU A 316 -8.89 -28.47 1.84
CA LEU A 316 -9.14 -27.86 3.14
C LEU A 316 -9.60 -28.98 4.08
N SER A 317 -8.67 -29.63 4.77
CA SER A 317 -8.94 -30.53 5.87
C SER A 317 -8.22 -30.04 7.12
#